data_20f87c8d969da0a3c76425769f6ed9a0
#
_entry.id   20f87c8d969da0a3c76425769f6ed9a0
#
_cell.length_a   1.000
_cell.length_b   1.000
_cell.length_c   1.000
_cell.angle_alpha   90.00
_cell.angle_beta   90.00
_cell.angle_gamma   90.00
#
_symmetry.space_group_name_H-M   'P 1'
#
loop_
_entity.id
_entity.type
_entity.pdbx_description
1 polymer ?
#
loop_
_entity_poly.entity_id
_entity_poly.type
_entity_poly.pdbx_seq_one_letter_code
_entity_poly.pdbx_strand_id
1 'polypeptide(L)'
;MKKTILCLSVVLALMPPVLSSGEDLGNFSSNPYDPRSTSNPYGAGSPYNPDSINNPYGTYGSPYSNKSVRNPYATDAPKLYDSQGNYKGKLSANPYDPESVSNPYGRYGSRYSPDSINNPYGAGSPYRFDSPHNPFGTGLRIEGAE
;
A
#
# COMPACT_ATOMS: atom_id res chain seq x y z
N MET A 1 -49.71 2.89 -1.42
CA MET A 1 -49.04 1.63 -1.53
C MET A 1 -47.86 1.66 -2.49
N LYS A 2 -47.97 2.41 -3.54
CA LYS A 2 -46.86 2.50 -4.47
C LYS A 2 -45.68 3.24 -3.91
N LYS A 3 -45.91 4.05 -2.91
CA LYS A 3 -44.84 4.84 -2.33
C LYS A 3 -43.76 4.01 -1.71
N THR A 4 -44.09 2.86 -1.21
CA THR A 4 -43.11 2.02 -0.55
C THR A 4 -41.98 1.61 -1.49
N ILE A 5 -42.30 1.50 -2.76
CA ILE A 5 -41.28 1.10 -3.74
C ILE A 5 -40.24 2.18 -3.87
N LEU A 6 -40.64 3.43 -3.78
CA LEU A 6 -39.69 4.53 -3.88
C LEU A 6 -38.72 4.54 -2.72
N CYS A 7 -39.20 4.18 -1.55
CA CYS A 7 -38.29 4.11 -0.40
C CYS A 7 -37.19 3.08 -0.59
N LEU A 8 -37.54 1.98 -1.21
CA LEU A 8 -36.53 0.95 -1.47
C LEU A 8 -35.45 1.45 -2.41
N SER A 9 -35.84 2.21 -3.40
CA SER A 9 -34.85 2.75 -4.33
C SER A 9 -33.87 3.67 -3.61
N VAL A 10 -34.40 4.48 -2.72
CA VAL A 10 -33.54 5.39 -1.97
C VAL A 10 -32.54 4.64 -1.11
N VAL A 11 -33.00 3.56 -0.50
CA VAL A 11 -32.09 2.75 0.32
C VAL A 11 -30.93 2.22 -0.49
N LEU A 12 -31.20 1.74 -1.69
CA LEU A 12 -30.11 1.25 -2.56
C LEU A 12 -29.16 2.35 -2.94
N ALA A 13 -29.67 3.54 -3.14
CA ALA A 13 -28.82 4.66 -3.52
C ALA A 13 -27.85 5.06 -2.40
N LEU A 14 -28.20 4.73 -1.16
CA LEU A 14 -27.38 5.07 -0.02
C LEU A 14 -26.27 4.05 0.23
N MET A 15 -26.31 2.93 -0.42
CA MET A 15 -25.25 1.94 -0.23
C MET A 15 -23.95 2.48 -0.80
N PRO A 16 -22.89 2.45 -0.01
CA PRO A 16 -21.60 2.91 -0.52
C PRO A 16 -21.10 1.96 -1.59
N PRO A 17 -20.46 2.49 -2.61
CA PRO A 17 -19.81 1.62 -3.58
C PRO A 17 -18.65 0.87 -2.93
N VAL A 18 -18.37 -0.29 -3.46
CA VAL A 18 -17.19 -1.04 -3.05
C VAL A 18 -15.99 -0.33 -3.66
N LEU A 19 -15.15 0.26 -2.83
CA LEU A 19 -14.05 1.09 -3.29
C LEU A 19 -12.74 0.34 -3.33
N SER A 20 -12.56 -0.58 -2.41
CA SER A 20 -11.30 -1.30 -2.31
C SER A 20 -11.56 -2.75 -2.65
N SER A 21 -10.82 -3.25 -3.58
CA SER A 21 -10.89 -4.63 -3.99
C SER A 21 -9.70 -5.44 -3.49
N GLY A 22 -8.66 -4.77 -3.00
CA GLY A 22 -7.48 -5.43 -2.50
C GLY A 22 -7.49 -5.63 -1.00
N GLU A 23 -6.62 -6.48 -0.52
CA GLU A 23 -6.44 -6.70 0.91
C GLU A 23 -5.65 -5.55 1.51
N ASP A 24 -6.03 -5.20 2.74
CA ASP A 24 -5.29 -4.22 3.51
C ASP A 24 -4.13 -4.94 4.19
N LEU A 25 -2.91 -4.61 3.78
CA LEU A 25 -1.70 -5.25 4.28
C LEU A 25 -1.01 -4.43 5.37
N GLY A 26 -1.66 -3.38 5.84
CA GLY A 26 -1.08 -2.49 6.83
C GLY A 26 -0.47 -1.26 6.18
N ASN A 27 0.43 -0.64 6.90
CA ASN A 27 1.06 0.61 6.45
C ASN A 27 2.55 0.42 6.22
N PHE A 28 3.04 0.90 5.09
CA PHE A 28 4.46 0.94 4.80
C PHE A 28 5.05 2.11 5.57
N SER A 29 5.62 1.80 6.73
CA SER A 29 5.98 2.79 7.74
C SER A 29 7.27 2.38 8.44
N SER A 30 7.99 3.36 8.95
CA SER A 30 9.17 3.13 9.78
C SER A 30 8.85 3.09 11.27
N ASN A 31 7.58 3.25 11.63
CA ASN A 31 7.17 3.27 13.03
C ASN A 31 7.15 1.83 13.59
N PRO A 32 8.03 1.50 14.56
CA PRO A 32 8.08 0.14 15.08
C PRO A 32 7.01 -0.17 16.11
N TYR A 33 6.20 0.80 16.52
CA TYR A 33 5.21 0.64 17.57
C TYR A 33 3.77 0.60 17.07
N ASP A 34 3.54 1.03 15.84
CA ASP A 34 2.21 1.02 15.25
C ASP A 34 1.86 -0.42 14.85
N PRO A 35 0.74 -0.98 15.35
CA PRO A 35 0.38 -2.35 14.99
C PRO A 35 0.10 -2.53 13.49
N ARG A 36 -0.18 -1.46 12.76
CA ARG A 36 -0.38 -1.53 11.32
C ARG A 36 0.91 -1.34 10.52
N SER A 37 2.02 -1.03 11.18
CA SER A 37 3.29 -0.76 10.51
C SER A 37 3.99 -2.04 10.07
N THR A 38 4.54 -2.04 8.87
CA THR A 38 5.38 -3.14 8.40
C THR A 38 6.73 -3.20 9.10
N SER A 39 7.07 -2.18 9.88
CA SER A 39 8.28 -2.20 10.72
C SER A 39 8.03 -2.75 12.11
N ASN A 40 6.79 -3.09 12.44
CA ASN A 40 6.46 -3.69 13.72
C ASN A 40 6.40 -5.21 13.58
N PRO A 41 7.38 -5.94 14.16
CA PRO A 41 7.42 -7.40 14.02
C PRO A 41 6.32 -8.14 14.78
N TYR A 42 5.56 -7.44 15.62
CA TYR A 42 4.43 -8.01 16.36
C TYR A 42 3.09 -7.59 15.78
N GLY A 43 3.10 -6.81 14.69
CA GLY A 43 1.90 -6.37 14.01
C GLY A 43 1.93 -6.76 12.55
N ALA A 44 1.61 -5.80 11.69
CA ALA A 44 1.56 -6.05 10.25
C ALA A 44 2.90 -6.50 9.66
N GLY A 45 4.00 -6.22 10.35
CA GLY A 45 5.34 -6.60 9.90
C GLY A 45 5.81 -7.95 10.41
N SER A 46 4.93 -8.75 11.04
CA SER A 46 5.32 -10.05 11.58
C SER A 46 5.80 -10.99 10.47
N PRO A 47 6.95 -11.66 10.66
CA PRO A 47 7.43 -12.63 9.67
C PRO A 47 6.61 -13.92 9.64
N TYR A 48 5.65 -14.08 10.54
CA TYR A 48 4.84 -15.29 10.65
C TYR A 48 3.40 -15.09 10.17
N ASN A 49 2.99 -13.85 9.95
CA ASN A 49 1.65 -13.55 9.47
C ASN A 49 1.59 -13.86 7.96
N PRO A 50 0.63 -14.70 7.51
CA PRO A 50 0.55 -15.05 6.09
C PRO A 50 0.30 -13.86 5.16
N ASP A 51 -0.22 -12.75 5.67
CA ASP A 51 -0.48 -11.56 4.87
C ASP A 51 0.64 -10.51 4.97
N SER A 52 1.69 -10.81 5.72
CA SER A 52 2.78 -9.86 5.93
C SER A 52 3.73 -9.85 4.73
N ILE A 53 4.16 -8.64 4.34
CA ILE A 53 5.19 -8.52 3.32
C ILE A 53 6.56 -9.00 3.80
N ASN A 54 6.71 -9.21 5.10
CA ASN A 54 7.95 -9.67 5.69
C ASN A 54 8.00 -11.19 5.88
N ASN A 55 6.93 -11.88 5.51
CA ASN A 55 6.90 -13.34 5.61
C ASN A 55 7.40 -13.95 4.29
N PRO A 56 8.59 -14.59 4.29
CA PRO A 56 9.15 -15.13 3.06
C PRO A 56 8.39 -16.33 2.51
N TYR A 57 7.45 -16.87 3.28
CA TYR A 57 6.61 -18.00 2.85
C TYR A 57 5.18 -17.59 2.58
N GLY A 58 4.86 -16.30 2.71
CA GLY A 58 3.52 -15.79 2.48
C GLY A 58 3.33 -15.27 1.07
N THR A 59 2.08 -14.98 0.72
CA THR A 59 1.72 -14.52 -0.62
C THR A 59 2.41 -13.21 -0.98
N TYR A 60 2.58 -12.32 -0.02
CA TYR A 60 3.08 -10.96 -0.29
C TYR A 60 4.56 -10.78 0.03
N GLY A 61 5.20 -11.76 0.63
CA GLY A 61 6.61 -11.67 0.99
C GLY A 61 7.51 -12.70 0.33
N SER A 62 6.94 -13.68 -0.37
CA SER A 62 7.72 -14.73 -1.02
C SER A 62 8.42 -14.20 -2.27
N PRO A 63 9.69 -14.54 -2.51
CA PRO A 63 10.35 -14.11 -3.73
C PRO A 63 9.82 -14.80 -4.99
N TYR A 64 8.90 -15.75 -4.84
CA TYR A 64 8.34 -16.51 -5.97
C TYR A 64 6.88 -16.21 -6.25
N SER A 65 6.22 -15.48 -5.37
CA SER A 65 4.80 -15.15 -5.54
C SER A 65 4.60 -14.00 -6.51
N ASN A 66 3.60 -14.12 -7.39
CA ASN A 66 3.26 -13.07 -8.33
C ASN A 66 2.69 -11.81 -7.67
N LYS A 67 2.29 -11.90 -6.41
CA LYS A 67 1.74 -10.76 -5.64
C LYS A 67 2.73 -10.20 -4.62
N SER A 68 3.98 -10.64 -4.68
CA SER A 68 4.95 -10.34 -3.65
C SER A 68 5.70 -9.03 -3.92
N VAL A 69 6.06 -8.36 -2.85
CA VAL A 69 6.92 -7.17 -2.91
C VAL A 69 8.38 -7.55 -3.19
N ARG A 70 8.73 -8.82 -3.03
CA ARG A 70 10.12 -9.28 -3.17
C ARG A 70 10.41 -9.98 -4.48
N ASN A 71 9.39 -10.22 -5.28
CA ASN A 71 9.57 -10.89 -6.56
C ASN A 71 9.72 -9.84 -7.67
N PRO A 72 10.91 -9.70 -8.28
CA PRO A 72 11.10 -8.67 -9.32
C PRO A 72 10.31 -8.95 -10.59
N TYR A 73 9.76 -10.15 -10.73
CA TYR A 73 8.93 -10.53 -11.87
C TYR A 73 7.44 -10.55 -11.57
N ALA A 74 7.05 -10.11 -10.38
CA ALA A 74 5.64 -10.09 -10.01
C ALA A 74 4.88 -9.06 -10.84
N THR A 75 3.69 -9.44 -11.31
CA THR A 75 2.83 -8.55 -12.09
C THR A 75 1.76 -7.87 -11.23
N ASP A 76 1.47 -8.44 -10.06
CA ASP A 76 0.39 -7.98 -9.19
C ASP A 76 0.91 -7.55 -7.82
N ALA A 77 2.04 -6.86 -7.80
CA ALA A 77 2.60 -6.36 -6.55
C ALA A 77 1.63 -5.41 -5.85
N PRO A 78 1.71 -5.30 -4.52
CA PRO A 78 0.82 -4.40 -3.77
C PRO A 78 0.99 -2.95 -4.17
N LYS A 79 -0.09 -2.19 -4.01
CA LYS A 79 -0.13 -0.77 -4.34
C LYS A 79 -0.09 0.07 -3.08
N LEU A 80 0.45 1.27 -3.20
CA LEU A 80 0.58 2.20 -2.09
C LEU A 80 -0.37 3.37 -2.27
N TYR A 81 -0.97 3.81 -1.17
CA TYR A 81 -1.88 4.95 -1.13
C TYR A 81 -1.52 5.84 0.05
N ASP A 82 -1.62 7.16 -0.16
CA ASP A 82 -1.34 8.10 0.92
C ASP A 82 -2.55 8.24 1.84
N SER A 83 -2.46 9.13 2.84
CA SER A 83 -3.52 9.33 3.81
C SER A 83 -4.80 9.89 3.20
N GLN A 84 -4.71 10.46 2.00
CA GLN A 84 -5.85 11.02 1.28
C GLN A 84 -6.38 10.09 0.20
N GLY A 85 -5.82 8.89 0.11
CA GLY A 85 -6.26 7.90 -0.87
C GLY A 85 -5.63 8.03 -2.24
N ASN A 86 -4.62 8.89 -2.40
CA ASN A 86 -3.95 9.06 -3.68
C ASN A 86 -2.97 7.92 -3.92
N TYR A 87 -2.96 7.41 -5.15
CA TYR A 87 -2.07 6.32 -5.55
C TYR A 87 -0.61 6.80 -5.54
N LYS A 88 0.25 6.00 -4.94
CA LYS A 88 1.68 6.33 -4.79
C LYS A 88 2.60 5.27 -5.35
N GLY A 89 2.12 4.49 -6.30
CA GLY A 89 2.93 3.50 -6.99
C GLY A 89 2.78 2.10 -6.44
N LYS A 90 3.56 1.19 -7.00
CA LYS A 90 3.55 -0.22 -6.60
C LYS A 90 4.75 -0.49 -5.69
N LEU A 91 4.49 -1.20 -4.61
CA LEU A 91 5.55 -1.71 -3.75
C LEU A 91 6.12 -2.97 -4.40
N SER A 92 6.95 -2.78 -5.40
CA SER A 92 7.46 -3.84 -6.27
C SER A 92 8.98 -3.83 -6.27
N ALA A 93 9.56 -5.00 -6.45
CA ALA A 93 11.01 -5.13 -6.60
C ALA A 93 11.47 -4.98 -8.06
N ASN A 94 10.54 -4.77 -8.99
CA ASN A 94 10.87 -4.64 -10.41
C ASN A 94 11.42 -3.24 -10.70
N PRO A 95 12.71 -3.13 -11.11
CA PRO A 95 13.30 -1.82 -11.38
C PRO A 95 12.91 -1.22 -12.74
N TYR A 96 12.15 -1.96 -13.56
CA TYR A 96 11.78 -1.54 -14.91
C TYR A 96 10.31 -1.14 -15.05
N ASP A 97 9.48 -1.45 -14.05
CA ASP A 97 8.07 -1.06 -14.07
C ASP A 97 7.98 0.44 -13.81
N PRO A 98 7.34 1.21 -14.70
CA PRO A 98 7.25 2.66 -14.51
C PRO A 98 6.48 3.08 -13.27
N GLU A 99 5.68 2.20 -12.68
CA GLU A 99 4.95 2.50 -11.45
C GLU A 99 5.62 1.95 -10.19
N SER A 100 6.74 1.25 -10.35
CA SER A 100 7.43 0.63 -9.23
C SER A 100 8.19 1.66 -8.41
N VAL A 101 8.16 1.50 -7.09
CA VAL A 101 8.99 2.33 -6.20
C VAL A 101 10.47 1.96 -6.30
N SER A 102 10.79 0.86 -6.98
CA SER A 102 12.17 0.43 -7.19
C SER A 102 12.77 0.93 -8.50
N ASN A 103 11.98 1.62 -9.32
CA ASN A 103 12.45 2.15 -10.60
C ASN A 103 12.99 3.56 -10.40
N PRO A 104 14.33 3.76 -10.50
CA PRO A 104 14.91 5.09 -10.27
C PRO A 104 14.58 6.13 -11.34
N TYR A 105 13.98 5.70 -12.45
CA TYR A 105 13.56 6.59 -13.53
C TYR A 105 12.05 6.77 -13.59
N GLY A 106 11.32 6.11 -12.71
CA GLY A 106 9.87 6.20 -12.68
C GLY A 106 9.37 7.31 -11.77
N ARG A 107 8.09 7.62 -11.91
CA ARG A 107 7.47 8.69 -11.12
C ARG A 107 7.51 8.41 -9.63
N TYR A 108 7.38 7.15 -9.23
CA TYR A 108 7.27 6.78 -7.82
C TYR A 108 8.56 6.24 -7.23
N GLY A 109 9.58 6.07 -8.04
CA GLY A 109 10.87 5.56 -7.59
C GLY A 109 12.04 6.52 -7.75
N SER A 110 11.84 7.61 -8.49
CA SER A 110 12.91 8.59 -8.74
C SER A 110 13.22 9.40 -7.49
N ARG A 111 14.48 9.69 -7.27
CA ARG A 111 14.92 10.56 -6.18
C ARG A 111 14.51 12.01 -6.37
N TYR A 112 14.05 12.38 -7.55
CA TYR A 112 13.74 13.76 -7.91
C TYR A 112 12.27 14.02 -8.08
N SER A 113 11.45 12.98 -8.12
CA SER A 113 10.01 13.13 -8.30
C SER A 113 9.34 13.50 -6.97
N PRO A 114 8.44 14.50 -6.97
CA PRO A 114 7.72 14.85 -5.73
C PRO A 114 6.78 13.75 -5.23
N ASP A 115 6.41 12.80 -6.10
CA ASP A 115 5.53 11.69 -5.72
C ASP A 115 6.29 10.45 -5.25
N SER A 116 7.61 10.50 -5.27
CA SER A 116 8.44 9.34 -4.96
C SER A 116 8.76 9.26 -3.48
N ILE A 117 8.65 8.04 -2.92
CA ILE A 117 9.08 7.80 -1.55
C ILE A 117 10.60 7.84 -1.41
N ASN A 118 11.32 7.82 -2.52
CA ASN A 118 12.78 7.91 -2.51
C ASN A 118 13.29 9.34 -2.57
N ASN A 119 12.38 10.31 -2.66
CA ASN A 119 12.73 11.73 -2.67
C ASN A 119 12.55 12.30 -1.27
N PRO A 120 13.64 12.65 -0.58
CA PRO A 120 13.54 13.18 0.79
C PRO A 120 12.88 14.55 0.90
N TYR A 121 12.66 15.21 -0.23
CA TYR A 121 11.97 16.51 -0.27
C TYR A 121 10.55 16.39 -0.82
N GLY A 122 10.11 15.18 -1.15
CA GLY A 122 8.76 14.91 -1.63
C GLY A 122 8.03 13.94 -0.74
N ALA A 123 7.42 12.93 -1.35
CA ALA A 123 6.63 11.93 -0.61
C ALA A 123 7.47 11.13 0.40
N GLY A 124 8.79 11.12 0.22
CA GLY A 124 9.70 10.40 1.13
C GLY A 124 10.28 11.27 2.25
N SER A 125 9.76 12.48 2.44
CA SER A 125 10.26 13.37 3.49
C SER A 125 10.09 12.75 4.87
N PRO A 126 11.12 12.77 5.73
CA PRO A 126 10.99 12.23 7.08
C PRO A 126 10.11 13.09 7.99
N TYR A 127 9.63 14.22 7.52
CA TYR A 127 8.78 15.12 8.29
C TYR A 127 7.31 15.03 7.93
N ARG A 128 6.97 14.32 6.86
CA ARG A 128 5.57 14.13 6.49
C ARG A 128 4.97 13.00 7.31
N PHE A 129 3.71 13.21 7.73
CA PHE A 129 3.01 12.23 8.56
C PHE A 129 2.77 10.90 7.83
N ASP A 130 2.52 10.96 6.54
CA ASP A 130 2.25 9.76 5.74
C ASP A 130 3.49 9.24 4.99
N SER A 131 4.66 9.73 5.33
CA SER A 131 5.89 9.24 4.71
C SER A 131 6.34 7.92 5.35
N PRO A 132 6.80 6.96 4.54
CA PRO A 132 7.37 5.73 5.10
C PRO A 132 8.70 5.95 5.82
N HIS A 133 9.30 7.12 5.67
CA HIS A 133 10.56 7.44 6.34
C HIS A 133 10.39 8.22 7.64
N ASN A 134 9.16 8.52 8.02
CA ASN A 134 8.89 9.18 9.29
C ASN A 134 8.59 8.12 10.35
N PRO A 135 9.48 7.92 11.34
CA PRO A 135 9.27 6.87 12.36
C PRO A 135 8.14 7.18 13.33
N PHE A 136 7.58 8.38 13.29
CA PHE A 136 6.46 8.78 14.15
C PHE A 136 5.17 8.95 13.37
N GLY A 137 5.18 8.68 12.06
CA GLY A 137 4.03 8.84 11.21
C GLY A 137 3.30 7.53 10.95
N THR A 138 2.24 7.60 10.15
CA THR A 138 1.46 6.42 9.77
C THR A 138 1.98 5.70 8.54
N GLY A 139 2.78 6.39 7.71
CA GLY A 139 3.26 5.82 6.46
C GLY A 139 2.17 5.73 5.40
N LEU A 140 2.44 4.95 4.36
CA LEU A 140 1.52 4.75 3.25
C LEU A 140 0.76 3.44 3.44
N ARG A 141 -0.54 3.46 3.12
CA ARG A 141 -1.35 2.24 3.20
C ARG A 141 -0.96 1.31 2.06
N ILE A 142 -0.86 0.03 2.38
CA ILE A 142 -0.54 -1.01 1.39
C ILE A 142 -1.80 -1.80 1.09
N GLU A 143 -2.10 -1.94 -0.19
CA GLU A 143 -3.24 -2.73 -0.64
C GLU A 143 -2.75 -3.83 -1.57
N GLY A 144 -3.01 -5.07 -1.21
CA GLY A 144 -2.65 -6.20 -2.03
C GLY A 144 -3.55 -6.32 -3.25
N ALA A 145 -3.08 -6.99 -4.30
CA ALA A 145 -3.89 -7.24 -5.48
C ALA A 145 -4.96 -8.29 -5.17
N GLU A 146 -6.08 -8.18 -5.87
CA GLU A 146 -7.16 -9.16 -5.74
C GLU A 146 -6.78 -10.52 -6.25
#